data_643f4c80f241082fe9b252938b7f1382
#
_entry.id   643f4c80f241082fe9b252938b7f1382
#
_cell.length_a   1.000
_cell.length_b   1.000
_cell.length_c   1.000
_cell.angle_alpha   90.00
_cell.angle_beta   90.00
_cell.angle_gamma   90.00
#
_symmetry.space_group_name_H-M   'P 1'
#
loop_
_entity.id
_entity.type
_entity.pdbx_description
1 polymer ?
#
loop_
_entity_poly.entity_id
_entity_poly.type
_entity_poly.pdbx_seq_one_letter_code
_entity_poly.pdbx_strand_id
1 'polypeptide(L)'
;MKEMYHSISQQLDDERKRRSTAVQMLAIAEDSNADLRQKLKAEEQARKSSNSALKGAETQVESQRKLANEVKGQLVAAKEQMAALKQ
;
A
#
# COMPACT_ATOMS: atom_id res chain seq x y z
N MET A 1 -30.66 -32.97 -46.53
CA MET A 1 -29.62 -33.58 -45.73
C MET A 1 -28.30 -32.79 -45.77
N LYS A 2 -27.81 -32.42 -46.95
CA LYS A 2 -26.55 -31.68 -47.03
C LYS A 2 -26.62 -30.33 -46.28
N GLU A 3 -27.75 -29.67 -46.31
CA GLU A 3 -27.95 -28.38 -45.65
C GLU A 3 -27.92 -28.50 -44.13
N MET A 4 -28.45 -29.58 -43.59
CA MET A 4 -28.42 -29.84 -42.16
C MET A 4 -26.99 -30.08 -41.66
N TYR A 5 -26.22 -30.88 -42.40
CA TYR A 5 -24.83 -31.11 -42.04
C TYR A 5 -24.00 -29.83 -42.09
N HIS A 6 -24.24 -29.01 -43.10
CA HIS A 6 -23.53 -27.75 -43.22
C HIS A 6 -23.85 -26.81 -42.06
N SER A 7 -25.13 -26.72 -41.70
CA SER A 7 -25.58 -25.89 -40.57
C SER A 7 -25.00 -26.37 -39.24
N ILE A 8 -24.98 -27.70 -39.01
CA ILE A 8 -24.42 -28.29 -37.78
C ILE A 8 -22.91 -28.06 -37.72
N SER A 9 -22.22 -28.21 -38.84
CA SER A 9 -20.78 -27.95 -38.91
C SER A 9 -20.43 -26.49 -38.59
N GLN A 10 -21.22 -25.55 -39.09
CA GLN A 10 -21.03 -24.15 -38.80
C GLN A 10 -21.26 -23.84 -37.30
N GLN A 11 -22.33 -24.40 -36.73
CA GLN A 11 -22.62 -24.24 -35.31
C GLN A 11 -21.49 -24.80 -34.45
N LEU A 12 -20.96 -25.93 -34.81
CA LEU A 12 -19.86 -26.55 -34.09
C LEU A 12 -18.58 -25.69 -34.16
N ASP A 13 -18.27 -25.16 -35.34
CA ASP A 13 -17.11 -24.29 -35.55
C ASP A 13 -17.26 -23.01 -34.74
N ASP A 14 -18.44 -22.41 -34.75
CA ASP A 14 -18.73 -21.19 -33.99
C ASP A 14 -18.57 -21.45 -32.48
N GLU A 15 -19.04 -22.59 -32.00
CA GLU A 15 -18.92 -22.97 -30.61
C GLU A 15 -17.46 -23.17 -30.22
N ARG A 16 -16.68 -23.81 -31.07
CA ARG A 16 -15.22 -24.00 -30.82
C ARG A 16 -14.50 -22.68 -30.76
N LYS A 17 -14.83 -21.74 -31.65
CA LYS A 17 -14.25 -20.40 -31.64
C LYS A 17 -14.60 -19.66 -30.35
N ARG A 18 -15.85 -19.74 -29.91
CA ARG A 18 -16.29 -19.12 -28.65
C ARG A 18 -15.53 -19.69 -27.47
N ARG A 19 -15.35 -20.99 -27.42
CA ARG A 19 -14.58 -21.65 -26.34
C ARG A 19 -13.13 -21.21 -26.35
N SER A 20 -12.53 -21.17 -27.52
CA SER A 20 -11.14 -20.74 -27.66
C SER A 20 -10.97 -19.30 -27.18
N THR A 21 -11.87 -18.42 -27.57
CA THR A 21 -11.86 -17.01 -27.12
C THR A 21 -12.04 -16.91 -25.61
N ALA A 22 -12.97 -17.70 -25.06
CA ALA A 22 -13.22 -17.68 -23.63
C ALA A 22 -11.99 -18.16 -22.84
N VAL A 23 -11.33 -19.21 -23.32
CA VAL A 23 -10.10 -19.72 -22.68
C VAL A 23 -8.99 -18.66 -22.72
N GLN A 24 -8.83 -17.99 -23.86
CA GLN A 24 -7.84 -16.91 -23.99
C GLN A 24 -8.13 -15.75 -23.04
N MET A 25 -9.39 -15.33 -22.95
CA MET A 25 -9.82 -14.26 -22.04
C MET A 25 -9.58 -14.63 -20.59
N LEU A 26 -9.86 -15.89 -20.24
CA LEU A 26 -9.63 -16.39 -18.88
C LEU A 26 -8.15 -16.34 -18.53
N ALA A 27 -7.28 -16.79 -19.45
CA ALA A 27 -5.83 -16.75 -19.24
C ALA A 27 -5.33 -15.32 -19.03
N ILE A 28 -5.80 -14.37 -19.83
CA ILE A 28 -5.45 -12.95 -19.69
C ILE A 28 -5.93 -12.42 -18.33
N ALA A 29 -7.15 -12.77 -17.92
CA ALA A 29 -7.70 -12.34 -16.64
C ALA A 29 -6.90 -12.91 -15.47
N GLU A 30 -6.49 -14.17 -15.56
CA GLU A 30 -5.67 -14.81 -14.53
C GLU A 30 -4.30 -14.14 -14.39
N ASP A 31 -3.67 -13.81 -15.52
CA ASP A 31 -2.39 -13.11 -15.52
C ASP A 31 -2.54 -11.71 -14.91
N SER A 32 -3.59 -10.99 -15.29
CA SER A 32 -3.88 -9.66 -14.73
C SER A 32 -4.13 -9.73 -13.23
N ASN A 33 -4.85 -10.76 -12.76
CA ASN A 33 -5.09 -10.97 -11.34
C ASN A 33 -3.80 -11.23 -10.58
N ALA A 34 -2.91 -12.03 -11.13
CA ALA A 34 -1.62 -12.31 -10.52
C ALA A 34 -0.80 -11.04 -10.37
N ASP A 35 -0.75 -10.23 -11.43
CA ASP A 35 -0.03 -8.94 -11.41
C ASP A 35 -0.62 -7.99 -10.38
N LEU A 36 -1.94 -7.88 -10.33
CA LEU A 36 -2.63 -7.01 -9.37
C LEU A 36 -2.37 -7.45 -7.93
N ARG A 37 -2.34 -8.74 -7.67
CA ARG A 37 -2.03 -9.28 -6.35
C ARG A 37 -0.61 -8.94 -5.93
N GLN A 38 0.34 -9.02 -6.84
CA GLN A 38 1.72 -8.66 -6.55
C GLN A 38 1.85 -7.18 -6.25
N LYS A 39 1.20 -6.34 -7.04
CA LYS A 39 1.19 -4.88 -6.82
C LYS A 39 0.56 -4.54 -5.48
N LEU A 40 -0.55 -5.19 -5.14
CA LEU A 40 -1.24 -4.96 -3.87
C LEU A 40 -0.34 -5.33 -2.69
N LYS A 41 0.34 -6.47 -2.79
CA LYS A 41 1.27 -6.93 -1.77
C LYS A 41 2.41 -5.95 -1.55
N ALA A 42 2.99 -5.46 -2.65
CA ALA A 42 4.07 -4.48 -2.59
C ALA A 42 3.59 -3.17 -1.96
N GLU A 43 2.39 -2.73 -2.29
CA GLU A 43 1.81 -1.51 -1.73
C GLU A 43 1.51 -1.67 -0.24
N GLU A 44 1.00 -2.81 0.17
CA GLU A 44 0.77 -3.10 1.60
C GLU A 44 2.07 -3.06 2.41
N GLN A 45 3.15 -3.61 1.86
CA GLN A 45 4.46 -3.56 2.50
C GLN A 45 4.98 -2.14 2.58
N ALA A 46 4.84 -1.37 1.51
CA ALA A 46 5.25 0.03 1.49
C ALA A 46 4.47 0.83 2.54
N ARG A 47 3.18 0.57 2.66
CA ARG A 47 2.34 1.23 3.65
C ARG A 47 2.76 0.89 5.08
N LYS A 48 3.06 -0.37 5.35
CA LYS A 48 3.53 -0.80 6.67
C LYS A 48 4.85 -0.14 7.02
N SER A 49 5.77 -0.08 6.06
CA SER A 49 7.06 0.58 6.26
C SER A 49 6.90 2.07 6.54
N SER A 50 6.03 2.73 5.78
CA SER A 50 5.73 4.15 5.99
C SER A 50 5.11 4.42 7.35
N ASN A 51 4.17 3.56 7.78
CA ASN A 51 3.55 3.68 9.10
C ASN A 51 4.56 3.51 10.22
N SER A 52 5.47 2.55 10.08
CA SER A 52 6.54 2.34 11.06
C SER A 52 7.48 3.54 11.14
N ALA A 53 7.86 4.09 9.99
CA ALA A 53 8.70 5.29 9.93
C ALA A 53 8.00 6.49 10.56
N LEU A 54 6.70 6.64 10.31
CA LEU A 54 5.90 7.72 10.90
C LEU A 54 5.85 7.61 12.41
N LYS A 55 5.60 6.42 12.94
CA LYS A 55 5.58 6.19 14.39
C LYS A 55 6.93 6.51 15.02
N GLY A 56 8.03 6.11 14.37
CA GLY A 56 9.37 6.42 14.81
C GLY A 56 9.61 7.92 14.87
N ALA A 57 9.20 8.64 13.82
CA ALA A 57 9.32 10.09 13.77
C ALA A 57 8.50 10.77 14.86
N GLU A 58 7.27 10.30 15.08
CA GLU A 58 6.40 10.83 16.15
C GLU A 58 7.03 10.63 17.52
N THR A 59 7.62 9.49 17.77
CA THR A 59 8.33 9.19 19.02
C THR A 59 9.52 10.12 19.23
N GLN A 60 10.29 10.37 18.16
CA GLN A 60 11.43 11.29 18.23
C GLN A 60 10.97 12.72 18.53
N VAL A 61 9.92 13.18 17.86
CA VAL A 61 9.36 14.52 18.10
C VAL A 61 8.93 14.66 19.55
N GLU A 62 8.26 13.65 20.09
CA GLU A 62 7.80 13.68 21.49
C GLU A 62 8.98 13.71 22.45
N SER A 63 10.02 12.92 22.18
CA SER A 63 11.23 12.90 23.01
C SER A 63 11.94 14.25 22.99
N GLN A 64 12.04 14.88 21.81
CA GLN A 64 12.65 16.19 21.68
C GLN A 64 11.83 17.28 22.38
N ARG A 65 10.50 17.15 22.32
CA ARG A 65 9.62 18.10 23.05
C ARG A 65 9.84 18.04 24.55
N LYS A 66 9.90 16.83 25.11
CA LYS A 66 10.18 16.64 26.53
C LYS A 66 11.53 17.22 26.91
N LEU A 67 12.55 16.95 26.10
CA LEU A 67 13.89 17.49 26.35
C LEU A 67 13.90 19.00 26.29
N ALA A 68 13.24 19.60 25.31
CA ALA A 68 13.14 21.05 25.20
C ALA A 68 12.45 21.67 26.42
N ASN A 69 11.39 21.01 26.92
CA ASN A 69 10.69 21.48 28.13
C ASN A 69 11.58 21.37 29.36
N GLU A 70 12.38 20.31 29.48
CA GLU A 70 13.34 20.18 30.58
C GLU A 70 14.40 21.27 30.55
N VAL A 71 14.92 21.54 29.35
CA VAL A 71 15.94 22.60 29.19
C VAL A 71 15.35 23.96 29.53
N LYS A 72 14.13 24.25 29.11
CA LYS A 72 13.43 25.49 29.49
C LYS A 72 13.27 25.61 30.98
N GLY A 73 12.87 24.53 31.66
CA GLY A 73 12.74 24.50 33.13
C GLY A 73 14.06 24.79 33.82
N GLN A 74 15.15 24.17 33.34
CA GLN A 74 16.49 24.39 33.88
C GLN A 74 16.94 25.84 33.66
N LEU A 75 16.63 26.41 32.51
CA LEU A 75 16.99 27.79 32.20
C LEU A 75 16.25 28.77 33.09
N VAL A 76 14.97 28.56 33.34
CA VAL A 76 14.18 29.37 34.26
C VAL A 76 14.75 29.29 35.68
N ALA A 77 15.06 28.08 36.17
CA ALA A 77 15.66 27.88 37.45
C ALA A 77 17.01 28.58 37.59
N ALA A 78 17.83 28.48 36.56
CA ALA A 78 19.13 29.16 36.55
C ALA A 78 18.99 30.68 36.63
N LYS A 79 18.06 31.24 35.88
CA LYS A 79 17.77 32.68 35.89
C LYS A 79 17.30 33.14 37.28
N GLU A 80 16.45 32.35 37.95
CA GLU A 80 15.99 32.67 39.29
C GLU A 80 17.13 32.65 40.29
N GLN A 81 18.02 31.66 40.19
CA GLN A 81 19.23 31.60 41.04
C GLN A 81 20.14 32.78 40.84
N MET A 82 20.35 33.18 39.59
CA MET A 82 21.16 34.36 39.29
C MET A 82 20.53 35.63 39.84
N ALA A 83 19.23 35.77 39.72
CA ALA A 83 18.54 36.93 40.28
C ALA A 83 18.66 36.98 41.83
N ALA A 84 18.58 35.81 42.47
CA ALA A 84 18.73 35.74 43.92
C ALA A 84 20.15 36.08 44.37
N LEU A 85 21.17 35.68 43.59
CA LEU A 85 22.57 36.03 43.90
C LEU A 85 22.88 37.49 43.73
N LYS A 86 22.19 38.17 42.82
CA LYS A 86 22.41 39.63 42.62
C LYS A 86 21.82 40.49 43.70
N GLN A 87 20.86 39.96 44.40
CA GLN A 87 20.27 40.68 45.55
C GLN A 87 21.20 40.61 46.75
#